data_6ca3ad22bca4e2c54719de0f5ed298ff
#
_entry.id   6ca3ad22bca4e2c54719de0f5ed298ff
#
_cell.length_a   1.000
_cell.length_b   1.000
_cell.length_c   1.000
_cell.angle_alpha   90.00
_cell.angle_beta   90.00
_cell.angle_gamma   90.00
#
_symmetry.space_group_name_H-M   'P 1'
#
loop_
_entity.id
_entity.type
_entity.pdbx_description
1 polymer ?
#
loop_
_entity_poly.entity_id
_entity_poly.type
_entity_poly.pdbx_seq_one_letter_code
_entity_poly.pdbx_strand_id
1 'polypeptide(L)'
;GAFADTFAPYARRVDALEKDLLTARIAQALHPLGESKVTVRQAPFESLGELAEADRYDLITSNIPFGDFMVYDRAYSKGKDSIKREATRTIHNYFFIKGLESLREGGVLAFITSQGLLDSPYNEIFRRYLMEQSRLISAIRLPSGMFSERAGTEVGSDLIVLQKQTGKGITPGEEERFVRTAAVPSGDGFSIAFTHNSLFEGPWDEVRSRTIATERTLGTNPYGKAAWVYQFDGGMDEMADSLRIQLTQDVAHHFDRKLYNTGVATTEEERQAEAEKKLLTLGVTVGSSQKEAQKKDKERDDAFNLMPKAIEK
;
A
#
# COMPACT_ATOMS: atom_id res chain seq x y z
N GLY A 1 0.64 15.47 6.70
CA GLY A 1 -0.34 15.52 5.66
C GLY A 1 -1.61 14.76 5.98
N ALA A 2 -2.64 14.94 5.16
CA ALA A 2 -4.00 14.45 5.43
C ALA A 2 -4.07 12.96 5.81
N PHE A 3 -3.31 12.10 5.15
CA PHE A 3 -3.28 10.67 5.49
C PHE A 3 -2.73 10.43 6.90
N ALA A 4 -1.61 11.08 7.26
CA ALA A 4 -1.00 10.90 8.57
C ALA A 4 -1.94 11.34 9.68
N ASP A 5 -2.60 12.48 9.53
CA ASP A 5 -3.57 13.02 10.49
C ASP A 5 -4.77 12.10 10.67
N THR A 6 -5.28 11.56 9.54
CA THR A 6 -6.44 10.66 9.54
C THR A 6 -6.14 9.32 10.22
N PHE A 7 -4.95 8.75 10.03
CA PHE A 7 -4.61 7.43 10.56
C PHE A 7 -4.00 7.45 11.96
N ALA A 8 -3.40 8.57 12.39
CA ALA A 8 -2.75 8.67 13.70
C ALA A 8 -3.63 8.24 14.90
N PRO A 9 -4.93 8.56 14.97
CA PRO A 9 -5.78 8.11 16.07
C PRO A 9 -5.88 6.60 16.20
N TYR A 10 -5.81 5.88 15.09
CA TYR A 10 -6.05 4.43 15.00
C TYR A 10 -4.76 3.60 14.95
N ALA A 11 -3.61 4.24 14.71
CA ALA A 11 -2.32 3.58 14.60
C ALA A 11 -1.53 3.65 15.90
N ARG A 12 -0.65 2.67 16.12
CA ARG A 12 0.39 2.73 17.16
C ARG A 12 1.52 3.68 16.76
N ARG A 13 1.89 3.66 15.47
CA ARG A 13 2.92 4.46 14.84
C ARG A 13 2.52 4.77 13.40
N VAL A 14 2.83 5.97 12.95
CA VAL A 14 2.71 6.39 11.55
C VAL A 14 4.07 6.91 11.09
N ASP A 15 4.66 6.29 10.08
CA ASP A 15 5.88 6.77 9.43
C ASP A 15 5.48 7.49 8.13
N ALA A 16 5.72 8.79 8.07
CA ALA A 16 5.45 9.61 6.88
C ALA A 16 6.77 9.93 6.16
N LEU A 17 6.85 9.58 4.89
CA LEU A 17 7.97 9.92 4.02
C LEU A 17 7.56 11.05 3.10
N GLU A 18 8.30 12.15 3.12
CA GLU A 18 8.10 13.30 2.23
C GLU A 18 9.42 13.70 1.59
N LYS A 19 9.45 13.71 0.27
CA LYS A 19 10.67 14.01 -0.49
C LYS A 19 10.96 15.51 -0.52
N ASP A 20 9.92 16.34 -0.67
CA ASP A 20 10.07 17.79 -0.71
C ASP A 20 10.48 18.34 0.66
N LEU A 21 11.54 19.12 0.68
CA LEU A 21 12.11 19.65 1.91
C LEU A 21 11.13 20.59 2.65
N LEU A 22 10.48 21.48 1.92
CA LEU A 22 9.59 22.47 2.55
C LEU A 22 8.35 21.78 3.13
N THR A 23 7.73 20.91 2.35
CA THR A 23 6.57 20.12 2.77
C THR A 23 6.91 19.23 3.97
N ALA A 24 8.09 18.58 3.97
CA ALA A 24 8.56 17.78 5.09
C ALA A 24 8.75 18.63 6.37
N ARG A 25 9.33 19.83 6.25
CA ARG A 25 9.52 20.75 7.39
C ARG A 25 8.20 21.24 7.99
N ILE A 26 7.23 21.56 7.14
CA ILE A 26 5.88 21.91 7.59
C ILE A 26 5.24 20.73 8.33
N ALA A 27 5.30 19.53 7.75
CA ALA A 27 4.75 18.35 8.38
C ALA A 27 5.45 18.00 9.70
N GLN A 28 6.78 18.16 9.80
CA GLN A 28 7.53 17.98 11.06
C GLN A 28 7.12 18.98 12.14
N ALA A 29 6.83 20.23 11.76
CA ALA A 29 6.35 21.24 12.70
C ALA A 29 4.95 20.94 13.24
N LEU A 30 4.09 20.32 12.41
CA LEU A 30 2.76 19.86 12.82
C LEU A 30 2.79 18.59 13.69
N HIS A 31 3.86 17.80 13.59
CA HIS A 31 4.05 16.54 14.31
C HIS A 31 5.42 16.55 15.02
N PRO A 32 5.59 17.27 16.12
CA PRO A 32 6.85 17.30 16.85
C PRO A 32 7.28 15.91 17.34
N LEU A 33 8.55 15.61 17.19
CA LEU A 33 9.11 14.31 17.57
C LEU A 33 8.92 14.06 19.08
N GLY A 34 8.37 12.90 19.43
CA GLY A 34 8.10 12.50 20.82
C GLY A 34 6.75 12.99 21.37
N GLU A 35 6.07 13.89 20.69
CA GLU A 35 4.73 14.39 21.08
C GLU A 35 3.60 13.80 20.23
N SER A 36 3.94 13.19 19.09
CA SER A 36 3.01 12.62 18.12
C SER A 36 3.35 11.17 17.82
N LYS A 37 2.33 10.38 17.49
CA LYS A 37 2.49 9.04 16.91
C LYS A 37 3.03 9.08 15.48
N VAL A 38 3.05 10.26 14.85
CA VAL A 38 3.51 10.48 13.48
C VAL A 38 4.99 10.87 13.51
N THR A 39 5.80 10.11 12.82
CA THR A 39 7.22 10.43 12.56
C THR A 39 7.38 10.83 11.10
N VAL A 40 7.71 12.09 10.86
CA VAL A 40 7.94 12.62 9.51
C VAL A 40 9.43 12.59 9.18
N ARG A 41 9.78 11.88 8.10
CA ARG A 41 11.15 11.86 7.56
C ARG A 41 11.20 12.56 6.21
N GLN A 42 12.11 13.52 6.07
CA GLN A 42 12.41 14.12 4.77
C GLN A 42 13.25 13.11 3.98
N ALA A 43 12.57 12.30 3.19
CA ALA A 43 13.18 11.23 2.43
C ALA A 43 12.27 10.78 1.28
N PRO A 44 12.83 10.37 0.14
CA PRO A 44 12.05 9.74 -0.92
C PRO A 44 11.67 8.30 -0.55
N PHE A 45 10.63 7.76 -1.17
CA PHE A 45 10.14 6.40 -0.90
C PHE A 45 11.20 5.32 -1.20
N GLU A 46 12.02 5.54 -2.21
CA GLU A 46 13.14 4.66 -2.57
C GLU A 46 14.21 4.53 -1.48
N SER A 47 14.26 5.46 -0.53
CA SER A 47 15.15 5.38 0.63
C SER A 47 14.69 4.37 1.69
N LEU A 48 13.44 3.91 1.61
CA LEU A 48 12.97 2.82 2.45
C LEU A 48 13.66 1.54 2.02
N GLY A 49 14.63 1.09 2.81
CA GLY A 49 15.39 -0.13 2.58
C GLY A 49 14.53 -1.40 2.69
N GLU A 50 15.17 -2.55 2.58
CA GLU A 50 14.54 -3.82 2.93
C GLU A 50 14.25 -3.86 4.43
N LEU A 51 12.99 -4.13 4.77
CA LEU A 51 12.54 -4.19 6.15
C LEU A 51 12.61 -5.63 6.67
N ALA A 52 13.08 -5.80 7.91
CA ALA A 52 12.87 -7.03 8.63
C ALA A 52 11.35 -7.28 8.80
N GLU A 53 10.94 -8.54 8.93
CA GLU A 53 9.52 -8.89 8.97
C GLU A 53 8.76 -8.18 10.11
N ALA A 54 9.41 -8.04 11.26
CA ALA A 54 8.84 -7.34 12.42
C ALA A 54 8.66 -5.83 12.22
N ASP A 55 9.36 -5.23 11.26
CA ASP A 55 9.31 -3.79 10.98
C ASP A 55 8.41 -3.44 9.81
N ARG A 56 7.81 -4.44 9.15
CA ARG A 56 6.88 -4.23 8.03
C ARG A 56 5.58 -3.59 8.50
N TYR A 57 4.95 -2.89 7.58
CA TYR A 57 3.76 -2.11 7.84
C TYR A 57 2.48 -2.92 7.74
N ASP A 58 1.48 -2.57 8.54
CA ASP A 58 0.09 -3.07 8.45
C ASP A 58 -0.67 -2.42 7.31
N LEU A 59 -0.40 -1.13 7.07
CA LEU A 59 -1.04 -0.31 6.06
C LEU A 59 -0.02 0.62 5.42
N ILE A 60 -0.02 0.67 4.09
CA ILE A 60 0.71 1.69 3.33
C ILE A 60 -0.28 2.42 2.43
N THR A 61 -0.28 3.74 2.50
CA THR A 61 -1.14 4.59 1.67
C THR A 61 -0.36 5.74 1.05
N SER A 62 -0.74 6.09 -0.17
CA SER A 62 -0.18 7.25 -0.88
C SER A 62 -1.11 7.70 -2.01
N ASN A 63 -1.06 9.00 -2.30
CA ASN A 63 -1.40 9.51 -3.61
C ASN A 63 -0.08 9.56 -4.39
N ILE A 64 0.13 8.61 -5.29
CA ILE A 64 1.39 8.49 -6.06
C ILE A 64 1.51 9.71 -6.98
N PRO A 65 2.67 10.39 -7.04
CA PRO A 65 2.87 11.50 -7.96
C PRO A 65 2.56 11.09 -9.40
N PHE A 66 1.72 11.87 -10.09
CA PHE A 66 1.36 11.59 -11.48
C PHE A 66 2.50 12.00 -12.41
N GLY A 67 2.85 11.14 -13.32
CA GLY A 67 3.89 11.38 -14.30
C GLY A 67 4.62 10.12 -14.74
N ASP A 68 5.30 10.22 -15.85
CA ASP A 68 6.10 9.13 -16.41
C ASP A 68 7.57 9.33 -16.00
N PHE A 69 7.86 9.08 -14.72
CA PHE A 69 9.18 9.25 -14.14
C PHE A 69 9.83 7.91 -13.87
N MET A 70 11.12 7.83 -14.19
CA MET A 70 11.98 6.74 -13.75
C MET A 70 12.37 6.94 -12.26
N VAL A 71 12.45 5.85 -11.52
CA VAL A 71 12.88 5.86 -10.12
C VAL A 71 14.27 5.24 -10.02
N TYR A 72 15.17 5.92 -9.32
CA TYR A 72 16.50 5.39 -9.07
C TYR A 72 16.55 4.67 -7.71
N ASP A 73 16.36 3.37 -7.77
CA ASP A 73 16.60 2.45 -6.64
C ASP A 73 17.68 1.45 -7.04
N ARG A 74 18.85 1.51 -6.37
CA ARG A 74 19.99 0.66 -6.69
C ARG A 74 19.70 -0.81 -6.44
N ALA A 75 18.95 -1.15 -5.39
CA ALA A 75 18.62 -2.52 -5.05
C ALA A 75 17.75 -3.17 -6.13
N TYR A 76 16.79 -2.40 -6.65
CA TYR A 76 15.89 -2.82 -7.72
C TYR A 76 16.62 -2.86 -9.07
N SER A 77 17.28 -1.77 -9.46
CA SER A 77 17.87 -1.65 -10.80
C SER A 77 19.06 -2.60 -11.04
N LYS A 78 19.79 -2.99 -9.98
CA LYS A 78 20.91 -3.94 -10.04
C LYS A 78 20.54 -5.35 -9.55
N GLY A 79 19.35 -5.55 -9.02
CA GLY A 79 18.86 -6.83 -8.56
C GLY A 79 18.69 -7.86 -9.69
N LYS A 80 18.62 -9.14 -9.35
CA LYS A 80 18.40 -10.23 -10.32
C LYS A 80 16.94 -10.32 -10.78
N ASP A 81 16.01 -9.77 -10.00
CA ASP A 81 14.58 -9.80 -10.30
C ASP A 81 14.26 -8.85 -11.46
N SER A 82 13.75 -9.41 -12.55
CA SER A 82 13.42 -8.66 -13.77
C SER A 82 12.23 -7.75 -13.58
N ILE A 83 11.23 -8.15 -12.79
CA ILE A 83 10.03 -7.35 -12.50
C ILE A 83 10.42 -6.09 -11.72
N LYS A 84 11.27 -6.24 -10.71
CA LYS A 84 11.77 -5.10 -9.92
C LYS A 84 12.56 -4.12 -10.77
N ARG A 85 13.45 -4.63 -11.64
CA ARG A 85 14.21 -3.76 -12.57
C ARG A 85 13.28 -3.00 -13.51
N GLU A 86 12.32 -3.69 -14.11
CA GLU A 86 11.39 -3.06 -15.05
C GLU A 86 10.48 -2.06 -14.33
N ALA A 87 10.07 -2.34 -13.09
CA ALA A 87 9.25 -1.43 -12.27
C ALA A 87 9.90 -0.05 -12.05
N THR A 88 11.24 0.03 -12.02
CA THR A 88 11.93 1.33 -11.86
C THR A 88 11.73 2.28 -13.04
N ARG A 89 11.22 1.82 -14.17
CA ARG A 89 10.99 2.66 -15.36
C ARG A 89 9.80 3.60 -15.19
N THR A 90 8.82 3.25 -14.35
CA THR A 90 7.67 4.11 -14.07
C THR A 90 7.41 4.19 -12.57
N ILE A 91 7.15 5.38 -12.07
CA ILE A 91 6.91 5.64 -10.65
C ILE A 91 5.74 4.82 -10.11
N HIS A 92 4.68 4.64 -10.89
CA HIS A 92 3.49 3.90 -10.47
C HIS A 92 3.80 2.43 -10.22
N ASN A 93 4.44 1.74 -11.17
CA ASN A 93 4.81 0.34 -11.03
C ASN A 93 5.77 0.14 -9.85
N TYR A 94 6.74 1.04 -9.69
CA TYR A 94 7.70 0.98 -8.60
C TYR A 94 7.01 1.11 -7.23
N PHE A 95 6.10 2.09 -7.07
CA PHE A 95 5.41 2.29 -5.81
C PHE A 95 4.57 1.08 -5.40
N PHE A 96 3.86 0.47 -6.33
CA PHE A 96 3.06 -0.72 -6.03
C PHE A 96 3.92 -1.90 -5.60
N ILE A 97 5.00 -2.21 -6.32
CA ILE A 97 5.88 -3.33 -5.96
C ILE A 97 6.59 -3.07 -4.64
N LYS A 98 7.19 -1.89 -4.47
CA LYS A 98 7.87 -1.49 -3.24
C LYS A 98 6.93 -1.46 -2.05
N GLY A 99 5.71 -0.94 -2.24
CA GLY A 99 4.67 -0.92 -1.22
C GLY A 99 4.29 -2.32 -0.76
N LEU A 100 4.00 -3.25 -1.68
CA LEU A 100 3.69 -4.64 -1.32
C LEU A 100 4.85 -5.33 -0.59
N GLU A 101 6.09 -5.10 -0.99
CA GLU A 101 7.26 -5.66 -0.30
C GLU A 101 7.41 -5.13 1.13
N SER A 102 7.06 -3.87 1.35
CA SER A 102 7.16 -3.21 2.65
C SER A 102 6.00 -3.56 3.60
N LEU A 103 4.95 -4.21 3.11
CA LEU A 103 3.86 -4.73 3.95
C LEU A 103 4.23 -6.07 4.57
N ARG A 104 3.73 -6.32 5.79
CA ARG A 104 3.65 -7.68 6.32
C ARG A 104 2.62 -8.53 5.57
N GLU A 105 2.65 -9.82 5.75
CA GLU A 105 1.61 -10.71 5.22
C GLU A 105 0.24 -10.32 5.78
N GLY A 106 -0.78 -10.28 4.93
CA GLY A 106 -2.12 -9.80 5.27
C GLY A 106 -2.26 -8.28 5.37
N GLY A 107 -1.18 -7.51 5.32
CA GLY A 107 -1.20 -6.05 5.34
C GLY A 107 -1.87 -5.45 4.10
N VAL A 108 -2.28 -4.20 4.18
CA VAL A 108 -3.10 -3.51 3.17
C VAL A 108 -2.32 -2.40 2.50
N LEU A 109 -2.41 -2.32 1.19
CA LEU A 109 -1.92 -1.23 0.35
C LEU A 109 -3.12 -0.48 -0.23
N ALA A 110 -3.14 0.84 -0.08
CA ALA A 110 -4.20 1.70 -0.62
C ALA A 110 -3.58 2.90 -1.34
N PHE A 111 -3.53 2.86 -2.66
CA PHE A 111 -2.90 3.89 -3.47
C PHE A 111 -3.88 4.54 -4.44
N ILE A 112 -3.79 5.87 -4.55
CA ILE A 112 -4.33 6.62 -5.69
C ILE A 112 -3.22 6.72 -6.73
N THR A 113 -3.55 6.37 -7.97
CA THR A 113 -2.60 6.29 -9.08
C THR A 113 -3.23 6.81 -10.36
N SER A 114 -2.43 7.08 -11.39
CA SER A 114 -2.97 7.40 -12.71
C SER A 114 -3.62 6.17 -13.36
N GLN A 115 -4.61 6.38 -14.23
CA GLN A 115 -5.25 5.32 -15.03
C GLN A 115 -4.26 4.47 -15.83
N GLY A 116 -3.07 5.01 -16.13
CA GLY A 116 -2.05 4.33 -16.91
C GLY A 116 -1.59 3.00 -16.31
N LEU A 117 -1.66 2.82 -14.99
CA LEU A 117 -1.36 1.53 -14.38
C LEU A 117 -2.33 0.44 -14.86
N LEU A 118 -3.63 0.73 -14.88
CA LEU A 118 -4.65 -0.22 -15.27
C LEU A 118 -4.86 -0.29 -16.79
N ASP A 119 -4.90 0.86 -17.48
CA ASP A 119 -5.32 0.95 -18.88
C ASP A 119 -4.21 0.65 -19.88
N SER A 120 -2.93 0.72 -19.48
CA SER A 120 -1.83 0.41 -20.39
C SER A 120 -1.65 -1.12 -20.56
N PRO A 121 -1.70 -1.66 -21.79
CA PRO A 121 -1.41 -3.07 -22.04
C PRO A 121 0.04 -3.45 -21.67
N TYR A 122 0.98 -2.51 -21.72
CA TYR A 122 2.38 -2.73 -21.32
C TYR A 122 2.54 -3.04 -19.83
N ASN A 123 1.55 -2.66 -19.00
CA ASN A 123 1.56 -2.92 -17.56
C ASN A 123 0.90 -4.27 -17.19
N GLU A 124 0.51 -5.10 -18.14
CA GLU A 124 -0.11 -6.41 -17.85
C GLU A 124 0.78 -7.28 -16.95
N ILE A 125 2.08 -7.31 -17.23
CA ILE A 125 3.03 -8.10 -16.45
C ILE A 125 3.09 -7.64 -14.98
N PHE A 126 2.98 -6.33 -14.73
CA PHE A 126 2.95 -5.77 -13.36
C PHE A 126 1.62 -6.07 -12.68
N ARG A 127 0.50 -5.91 -13.37
CA ARG A 127 -0.82 -6.24 -12.82
C ARG A 127 -0.93 -7.73 -12.48
N ARG A 128 -0.34 -8.60 -13.32
CA ARG A 128 -0.23 -10.04 -13.04
C ARG A 128 0.59 -10.31 -11.78
N TYR A 129 1.76 -9.72 -11.67
CA TYR A 129 2.60 -9.82 -10.48
C TYR A 129 1.86 -9.34 -9.22
N LEU A 130 1.16 -8.21 -9.29
CA LEU A 130 0.37 -7.71 -8.16
C LEU A 130 -0.68 -8.73 -7.71
N MET A 131 -1.40 -9.36 -8.64
CA MET A 131 -2.43 -10.36 -8.30
C MET A 131 -1.84 -11.71 -7.84
N GLU A 132 -0.62 -12.02 -8.20
CA GLU A 132 0.11 -13.19 -7.67
C GLU A 132 0.65 -12.96 -6.26
N GLN A 133 0.83 -11.71 -5.84
CA GLN A 133 1.37 -11.32 -4.54
C GLN A 133 0.33 -10.69 -3.60
N SER A 134 -0.90 -10.48 -4.07
CA SER A 134 -1.96 -9.85 -3.27
C SER A 134 -3.36 -10.24 -3.75
N ARG A 135 -4.36 -9.98 -2.92
CA ARG A 135 -5.79 -10.04 -3.26
C ARG A 135 -6.27 -8.66 -3.65
N LEU A 136 -7.12 -8.58 -4.66
CA LEU A 136 -7.83 -7.36 -4.98
C LEU A 136 -8.94 -7.13 -3.95
N ILE A 137 -8.85 -6.03 -3.20
CA ILE A 137 -9.92 -5.60 -2.31
C ILE A 137 -10.85 -4.63 -3.03
N SER A 138 -10.27 -3.65 -3.73
CA SER A 138 -11.05 -2.64 -4.45
C SER A 138 -10.21 -2.03 -5.58
N ALA A 139 -10.87 -1.70 -6.69
CA ALA A 139 -10.33 -0.88 -7.76
C ALA A 139 -11.44 0.05 -8.25
N ILE A 140 -11.38 1.30 -7.81
CA ILE A 140 -12.40 2.31 -8.08
C ILE A 140 -11.82 3.35 -9.03
N ARG A 141 -12.42 3.52 -10.20
CA ARG A 141 -12.11 4.62 -11.11
C ARG A 141 -12.72 5.91 -10.58
N LEU A 142 -11.85 6.89 -10.37
CA LEU A 142 -12.24 8.20 -9.87
C LEU A 142 -12.68 9.11 -11.01
N PRO A 143 -13.54 10.09 -10.76
CA PRO A 143 -13.95 11.07 -11.77
C PRO A 143 -12.75 11.81 -12.36
N SER A 144 -12.80 12.03 -13.67
CA SER A 144 -11.81 12.82 -14.40
C SER A 144 -11.83 14.26 -13.85
N GLY A 145 -10.65 14.84 -13.66
CA GLY A 145 -10.56 16.21 -13.13
C GLY A 145 -10.72 16.33 -11.59
N MET A 146 -10.89 15.23 -10.85
CA MET A 146 -10.98 15.27 -9.38
C MET A 146 -9.83 16.04 -8.72
N PHE A 147 -8.67 16.07 -9.32
CA PHE A 147 -7.49 16.78 -8.82
C PHE A 147 -7.16 18.09 -9.59
N SER A 148 -8.02 18.51 -10.52
CA SER A 148 -7.76 19.69 -11.37
C SER A 148 -7.64 20.98 -10.56
N GLU A 149 -8.49 21.20 -9.59
CA GLU A 149 -8.49 22.42 -8.76
C GLU A 149 -7.27 22.50 -7.81
N ARG A 150 -6.75 21.37 -7.34
CA ARG A 150 -5.67 21.33 -6.34
C ARG A 150 -4.31 20.99 -6.92
N ALA A 151 -4.26 20.20 -7.97
CA ALA A 151 -3.00 19.73 -8.57
C ALA A 151 -2.82 20.18 -10.04
N GLY A 152 -3.79 20.89 -10.61
CA GLY A 152 -3.71 21.41 -12.00
C GLY A 152 -3.67 20.29 -13.05
N THR A 153 -4.14 19.08 -12.73
CA THR A 153 -4.11 17.95 -13.64
C THR A 153 -5.51 17.36 -13.82
N GLU A 154 -5.91 17.16 -15.08
CA GLU A 154 -7.14 16.48 -15.48
C GLU A 154 -6.92 14.97 -15.73
N VAL A 155 -5.77 14.45 -15.35
CA VAL A 155 -5.44 13.03 -15.56
C VAL A 155 -6.42 12.16 -14.77
N GLY A 156 -7.02 11.20 -15.46
CA GLY A 156 -7.86 10.21 -14.82
C GLY A 156 -7.07 9.35 -13.84
N SER A 157 -7.69 9.00 -12.74
CA SER A 157 -7.05 8.29 -11.63
C SER A 157 -7.90 7.13 -11.12
N ASP A 158 -7.24 6.21 -10.45
CA ASP A 158 -7.82 5.03 -9.84
C ASP A 158 -7.39 4.95 -8.36
N LEU A 159 -8.32 4.59 -7.47
CA LEU A 159 -8.01 4.10 -6.14
C LEU A 159 -7.92 2.59 -6.19
N ILE A 160 -6.77 2.04 -5.83
CA ILE A 160 -6.51 0.60 -5.81
C ILE A 160 -6.17 0.18 -4.39
N VAL A 161 -6.90 -0.81 -3.87
CA VAL A 161 -6.70 -1.39 -2.54
C VAL A 161 -6.38 -2.87 -2.68
N LEU A 162 -5.23 -3.27 -2.18
CA LEU A 162 -4.71 -4.63 -2.24
C LEU A 162 -4.43 -5.15 -0.83
N GLN A 163 -4.68 -6.43 -0.59
CA GLN A 163 -4.25 -7.11 0.63
C GLN A 163 -3.13 -8.10 0.28
N LYS A 164 -1.97 -7.97 0.91
CA LYS A 164 -0.82 -8.84 0.65
C LYS A 164 -1.14 -10.29 0.98
N GLN A 165 -0.91 -11.16 0.00
CA GLN A 165 -0.98 -12.61 0.12
C GLN A 165 0.04 -13.21 -0.85
N THR A 166 1.24 -13.45 -0.33
CA THR A 166 2.38 -13.86 -1.14
C THR A 166 2.18 -15.24 -1.78
N GLY A 167 2.44 -15.33 -3.08
CA GLY A 167 2.45 -16.61 -3.80
C GLY A 167 1.07 -17.23 -4.02
N LYS A 168 -0.02 -16.45 -3.88
CA LYS A 168 -1.33 -16.94 -4.30
C LYS A 168 -1.45 -16.96 -5.83
N GLY A 169 -2.25 -17.84 -6.39
CA GLY A 169 -2.63 -17.77 -7.80
C GLY A 169 -3.62 -16.62 -8.07
N ILE A 170 -3.77 -16.23 -9.35
CA ILE A 170 -4.78 -15.25 -9.77
C ILE A 170 -6.16 -15.88 -9.62
N THR A 171 -7.06 -15.22 -8.91
CA THR A 171 -8.43 -15.69 -8.74
C THR A 171 -9.23 -15.40 -10.02
N PRO A 172 -9.96 -16.39 -10.58
CA PRO A 172 -10.84 -16.16 -11.71
C PRO A 172 -11.86 -15.04 -11.45
N GLY A 173 -12.22 -14.33 -12.50
CA GLY A 173 -13.20 -13.25 -12.44
C GLY A 173 -12.54 -11.87 -12.29
N GLU A 174 -12.66 -11.22 -11.14
CA GLU A 174 -12.21 -9.82 -10.96
C GLU A 174 -10.71 -9.65 -11.11
N GLU A 175 -9.91 -10.53 -10.52
CA GLU A 175 -8.45 -10.41 -10.61
C GLU A 175 -7.92 -10.70 -12.01
N GLU A 176 -8.56 -11.61 -12.78
CA GLU A 176 -8.24 -11.79 -14.20
C GLU A 176 -8.60 -10.54 -15.01
N ARG A 177 -9.74 -9.90 -14.72
CA ARG A 177 -10.15 -8.65 -15.37
C ARG A 177 -9.19 -7.50 -14.97
N PHE A 178 -8.76 -7.43 -13.72
CA PHE A 178 -7.74 -6.47 -13.27
C PHE A 178 -6.43 -6.59 -14.06
N VAL A 179 -6.02 -7.81 -14.41
CA VAL A 179 -4.79 -8.05 -15.17
C VAL A 179 -4.93 -7.61 -16.62
N ARG A 180 -6.08 -7.84 -17.25
CA ARG A 180 -6.30 -7.67 -18.70
C ARG A 180 -6.74 -6.27 -19.08
N THR A 181 -6.54 -5.92 -20.34
CA THR A 181 -7.09 -4.73 -20.98
C THR A 181 -8.01 -5.12 -22.13
N ALA A 182 -9.01 -4.28 -22.36
CA ALA A 182 -9.90 -4.35 -23.49
C ALA A 182 -9.61 -3.21 -24.48
N ALA A 183 -9.80 -3.46 -25.76
CA ALA A 183 -9.63 -2.46 -26.82
C ALA A 183 -10.99 -1.84 -27.17
N VAL A 184 -11.03 -0.52 -27.29
CA VAL A 184 -12.17 0.22 -27.82
C VAL A 184 -11.90 0.52 -29.30
N PRO A 185 -12.74 0.02 -30.22
CA PRO A 185 -12.57 0.28 -31.65
C PRO A 185 -12.81 1.76 -31.95
N SER A 186 -12.11 2.28 -32.96
CA SER A 186 -12.38 3.62 -33.49
C SER A 186 -13.66 3.62 -34.33
N GLY A 187 -14.17 4.81 -34.64
CA GLY A 187 -15.39 4.95 -35.44
C GLY A 187 -15.30 4.41 -36.87
N ASP A 188 -14.09 4.12 -37.36
CA ASP A 188 -13.86 3.46 -38.66
C ASP A 188 -14.04 1.95 -38.59
N GLY A 189 -14.12 1.37 -37.40
CA GLY A 189 -14.30 -0.06 -37.16
C GLY A 189 -13.06 -0.93 -37.48
N PHE A 190 -11.96 -0.35 -37.93
CA PHE A 190 -10.74 -1.07 -38.34
C PHE A 190 -9.56 -0.85 -37.42
N SER A 191 -9.53 0.26 -36.68
CA SER A 191 -8.44 0.61 -35.78
C SER A 191 -8.89 0.63 -34.31
N ILE A 192 -7.92 0.60 -33.40
CA ILE A 192 -8.16 0.74 -31.96
C ILE A 192 -8.01 2.21 -31.58
N ALA A 193 -9.07 2.81 -31.03
CA ALA A 193 -9.03 4.18 -30.55
C ALA A 193 -8.18 4.29 -29.29
N PHE A 194 -8.40 3.39 -28.32
CA PHE A 194 -7.65 3.29 -27.08
C PHE A 194 -7.87 1.95 -26.41
N THR A 195 -7.12 1.70 -25.34
CA THR A 195 -7.30 0.54 -24.44
C THR A 195 -7.72 1.02 -23.06
N HIS A 196 -8.46 0.19 -22.34
CA HIS A 196 -8.79 0.39 -20.94
C HIS A 196 -8.77 -0.95 -20.21
N ASN A 197 -8.72 -0.91 -18.88
CA ASN A 197 -8.74 -2.15 -18.10
C ASN A 197 -10.06 -2.91 -18.22
N SER A 198 -9.99 -4.22 -18.30
CA SER A 198 -11.19 -5.07 -18.45
C SER A 198 -12.14 -5.04 -17.25
N LEU A 199 -11.71 -4.51 -16.09
CA LEU A 199 -12.62 -4.20 -14.98
C LEU A 199 -13.71 -3.20 -15.36
N PHE A 200 -13.40 -2.27 -16.27
CA PHE A 200 -14.29 -1.20 -16.74
C PHE A 200 -14.90 -1.47 -18.11
N GLU A 201 -14.78 -2.71 -18.59
CA GLU A 201 -15.41 -3.17 -19.82
C GLU A 201 -16.89 -3.48 -19.59
N GLY A 202 -17.74 -3.17 -20.59
CA GLY A 202 -19.16 -3.44 -20.58
C GLY A 202 -20.04 -2.19 -20.57
N PRO A 203 -21.36 -2.38 -20.52
CA PRO A 203 -22.32 -1.29 -20.45
C PRO A 203 -22.21 -0.52 -19.13
N TRP A 204 -22.72 0.71 -19.12
CA TRP A 204 -22.61 1.60 -17.96
C TRP A 204 -23.15 0.98 -16.67
N ASP A 205 -24.28 0.26 -16.73
CA ASP A 205 -24.90 -0.33 -15.55
C ASP A 205 -24.03 -1.39 -14.85
N GLU A 206 -23.14 -2.03 -15.58
CA GLU A 206 -22.14 -2.96 -15.01
C GLU A 206 -20.92 -2.22 -14.47
N VAL A 207 -20.45 -1.22 -15.21
CA VAL A 207 -19.23 -0.45 -14.87
C VAL A 207 -19.45 0.49 -13.69
N ARG A 208 -20.67 1.03 -13.52
CA ARG A 208 -21.01 1.97 -12.44
C ARG A 208 -20.74 1.43 -11.03
N SER A 209 -20.70 0.12 -10.86
CA SER A 209 -20.33 -0.51 -9.58
C SER A 209 -18.83 -0.42 -9.27
N ARG A 210 -18.01 0.06 -10.20
CA ARG A 210 -16.53 0.19 -10.06
C ARG A 210 -16.03 1.61 -10.19
N THR A 211 -16.94 2.56 -10.11
CA THR A 211 -16.63 3.99 -10.14
C THR A 211 -17.63 4.74 -9.28
N ILE A 212 -17.19 5.87 -8.77
CA ILE A 212 -18.10 6.82 -8.12
C ILE A 212 -18.64 7.86 -9.10
N ALA A 213 -18.25 7.82 -10.35
CA ALA A 213 -18.76 8.73 -11.38
C ALA A 213 -20.26 8.51 -11.59
N THR A 214 -20.97 9.59 -11.96
CA THR A 214 -22.39 9.56 -12.30
C THR A 214 -22.61 9.24 -13.77
N GLU A 215 -21.60 9.52 -14.63
CA GLU A 215 -21.66 9.32 -16.07
C GLU A 215 -20.29 8.91 -16.64
N ARG A 216 -20.31 8.15 -17.74
CA ARG A 216 -19.14 7.83 -18.57
C ARG A 216 -19.42 8.19 -20.02
N THR A 217 -18.61 9.06 -20.59
CA THR A 217 -18.72 9.51 -21.99
C THR A 217 -17.43 9.26 -22.76
N LEU A 218 -17.53 9.13 -24.08
CA LEU A 218 -16.36 9.12 -24.94
C LEU A 218 -15.86 10.56 -25.12
N GLY A 219 -14.59 10.77 -24.80
CA GLY A 219 -13.97 12.09 -24.89
C GLY A 219 -12.48 11.97 -25.19
N THR A 220 -11.72 12.97 -24.73
CA THR A 220 -10.26 13.00 -24.86
C THR A 220 -9.61 13.19 -23.49
N ASN A 221 -8.49 12.53 -23.30
CA ASN A 221 -7.65 12.75 -22.12
C ASN A 221 -6.88 14.10 -22.28
N PRO A 222 -6.18 14.59 -21.25
CA PRO A 222 -5.41 15.84 -21.30
C PRO A 222 -4.33 15.88 -22.39
N TYR A 223 -3.94 14.74 -22.93
CA TYR A 223 -2.98 14.62 -24.03
C TYR A 223 -3.63 14.61 -25.42
N GLY A 224 -4.94 14.90 -25.50
CA GLY A 224 -5.70 14.93 -26.76
C GLY A 224 -5.98 13.56 -27.38
N LYS A 225 -5.77 12.46 -26.64
CA LYS A 225 -6.06 11.10 -27.11
C LYS A 225 -7.47 10.67 -26.68
N ALA A 226 -8.15 9.90 -27.52
CA ALA A 226 -9.44 9.32 -27.18
C ALA A 226 -9.38 8.51 -25.87
N ALA A 227 -10.39 8.68 -25.03
CA ALA A 227 -10.47 8.02 -23.74
C ALA A 227 -11.93 8.00 -23.22
N TRP A 228 -12.22 7.10 -22.29
CA TRP A 228 -13.38 7.25 -21.43
C TRP A 228 -13.17 8.38 -20.43
N VAL A 229 -14.11 9.30 -20.38
CA VAL A 229 -14.18 10.42 -19.42
C VAL A 229 -15.26 10.08 -18.41
N TYR A 230 -14.90 10.09 -17.13
CA TYR A 230 -15.79 9.81 -16.01
C TYR A 230 -16.14 11.12 -15.32
N GLN A 231 -17.41 11.46 -15.27
CA GLN A 231 -17.89 12.71 -14.68
C GLN A 231 -18.64 12.44 -13.39
N PHE A 232 -18.58 13.36 -12.47
CA PHE A 232 -19.35 13.32 -11.24
C PHE A 232 -20.20 14.60 -11.15
N ASP A 233 -21.50 14.41 -11.09
CA ASP A 233 -22.46 15.50 -10.93
C ASP A 233 -22.80 15.64 -9.45
N GLY A 234 -22.03 16.48 -8.75
CA GLY A 234 -22.17 16.71 -7.31
C GLY A 234 -20.95 17.43 -6.72
N GLY A 235 -21.05 17.74 -5.43
CA GLY A 235 -19.99 18.39 -4.67
C GLY A 235 -18.92 17.41 -4.13
N MET A 236 -17.86 17.97 -3.55
CA MET A 236 -16.76 17.18 -2.98
C MET A 236 -17.20 16.29 -1.81
N ASP A 237 -18.16 16.76 -1.00
CA ASP A 237 -18.68 15.98 0.14
C ASP A 237 -19.49 14.78 -0.33
N GLU A 238 -20.33 14.95 -1.36
CA GLU A 238 -21.10 13.87 -1.98
C GLU A 238 -20.19 12.85 -2.67
N MET A 239 -19.12 13.32 -3.30
CA MET A 239 -18.09 12.46 -3.88
C MET A 239 -17.37 11.63 -2.80
N ALA A 240 -16.99 12.26 -1.70
CA ALA A 240 -16.35 11.59 -0.56
C ALA A 240 -17.27 10.54 0.08
N ASP A 241 -18.56 10.85 0.24
CA ASP A 241 -19.55 9.91 0.75
C ASP A 241 -19.76 8.72 -0.19
N SER A 242 -19.85 8.96 -1.50
CA SER A 242 -19.96 7.91 -2.51
C SER A 242 -18.75 6.98 -2.48
N LEU A 243 -17.54 7.55 -2.39
CA LEU A 243 -16.30 6.78 -2.26
C LEU A 243 -16.27 5.95 -0.96
N ARG A 244 -16.69 6.54 0.15
CA ARG A 244 -16.76 5.86 1.45
C ARG A 244 -17.72 4.67 1.40
N ILE A 245 -18.91 4.85 0.81
CA ILE A 245 -19.90 3.78 0.66
C ILE A 245 -19.34 2.64 -0.18
N GLN A 246 -18.82 2.95 -1.36
CA GLN A 246 -18.27 1.96 -2.29
C GLN A 246 -17.12 1.19 -1.62
N LEU A 247 -16.16 1.89 -1.05
CA LEU A 247 -15.00 1.26 -0.41
C LEU A 247 -15.41 0.40 0.80
N THR A 248 -16.42 0.82 1.57
CA THR A 248 -16.93 0.02 2.69
C THR A 248 -17.54 -1.29 2.20
N GLN A 249 -18.29 -1.26 1.09
CA GLN A 249 -18.87 -2.46 0.49
C GLN A 249 -17.76 -3.41 -0.02
N ASP A 250 -16.79 -2.89 -0.76
CA ASP A 250 -15.69 -3.68 -1.31
C ASP A 250 -14.87 -4.34 -0.20
N VAL A 251 -14.54 -3.58 0.85
CA VAL A 251 -13.83 -4.12 2.03
C VAL A 251 -14.66 -5.20 2.73
N ALA A 252 -15.96 -5.00 2.89
CA ALA A 252 -16.84 -5.99 3.52
C ALA A 252 -16.87 -7.33 2.75
N HIS A 253 -16.76 -7.28 1.41
CA HIS A 253 -16.84 -8.47 0.55
C HIS A 253 -15.49 -9.15 0.31
N HIS A 254 -14.39 -8.38 0.19
CA HIS A 254 -13.13 -8.90 -0.33
C HIS A 254 -11.99 -8.97 0.69
N PHE A 255 -12.10 -8.25 1.82
CA PHE A 255 -11.05 -8.23 2.84
C PHE A 255 -11.04 -9.50 3.69
N ASP A 256 -9.90 -10.18 3.72
CA ASP A 256 -9.70 -11.37 4.53
C ASP A 256 -9.17 -11.02 5.95
N ARG A 257 -10.09 -10.99 6.91
CA ARG A 257 -9.75 -10.70 8.31
C ARG A 257 -8.85 -11.76 8.95
N LYS A 258 -8.96 -13.03 8.52
CA LYS A 258 -8.12 -14.09 9.07
C LYS A 258 -6.69 -13.89 8.63
N LEU A 259 -6.48 -13.65 7.33
CA LEU A 259 -5.17 -13.35 6.78
C LEU A 259 -4.55 -12.11 7.43
N TYR A 260 -5.34 -11.06 7.65
CA TYR A 260 -4.88 -9.86 8.35
C TYR A 260 -4.42 -10.17 9.78
N ASN A 261 -5.22 -10.91 10.54
CA ASN A 261 -4.96 -11.20 11.95
C ASN A 261 -3.78 -12.16 12.15
N THR A 262 -3.56 -13.12 11.25
CA THR A 262 -2.41 -14.05 11.34
C THR A 262 -1.06 -13.37 11.14
N GLY A 263 -1.03 -12.24 10.42
CA GLY A 263 0.19 -11.45 10.22
C GLY A 263 0.39 -10.33 11.24
N VAL A 264 -0.52 -10.12 12.19
CA VAL A 264 -0.31 -9.10 13.24
C VAL A 264 0.86 -9.54 14.12
N ALA A 265 1.87 -8.69 14.20
CA ALA A 265 2.96 -8.90 15.14
C ALA A 265 2.40 -8.86 16.56
N THR A 266 2.28 -10.04 17.16
CA THR A 266 2.00 -10.21 18.58
C THR A 266 3.03 -9.45 19.43
N THR A 267 2.68 -9.10 20.63
CA THR A 267 3.64 -8.49 21.58
C THR A 267 4.88 -9.38 21.69
N GLU A 268 6.02 -8.83 22.11
CA GLU A 268 7.27 -9.59 22.31
C GLU A 268 7.02 -10.86 23.18
N GLU A 269 6.15 -10.74 24.19
CA GLU A 269 5.75 -11.82 25.07
C GLU A 269 4.94 -12.93 24.33
N GLU A 270 4.03 -12.54 23.46
CA GLU A 270 3.24 -13.48 22.64
C GLU A 270 4.11 -14.18 21.59
N ARG A 271 5.11 -13.47 21.00
CA ARG A 271 6.09 -14.09 20.08
C ARG A 271 6.96 -15.12 20.79
N GLN A 272 7.42 -14.79 22.00
CA GLN A 272 8.20 -15.72 22.80
C GLN A 272 7.36 -16.95 23.18
N ALA A 273 6.12 -16.75 23.61
CA ALA A 273 5.20 -17.84 23.93
C ALA A 273 4.88 -18.73 22.70
N GLU A 274 4.69 -18.14 21.54
CA GLU A 274 4.46 -18.89 20.30
C GLU A 274 5.72 -19.64 19.81
N ALA A 275 6.89 -19.01 19.95
CA ALA A 275 8.17 -19.65 19.65
C ALA A 275 8.45 -20.81 20.61
N GLU A 276 8.19 -20.66 21.92
CA GLU A 276 8.28 -21.73 22.90
C GLU A 276 7.30 -22.87 22.59
N LYS A 277 6.08 -22.56 22.20
CA LYS A 277 5.06 -23.53 21.80
C LYS A 277 5.47 -24.32 20.55
N LYS A 278 6.05 -23.64 19.54
CA LYS A 278 6.59 -24.29 18.33
C LYS A 278 7.78 -25.19 18.65
N LEU A 279 8.70 -24.75 19.51
CA LEU A 279 9.85 -25.56 19.97
C LEU A 279 9.40 -26.80 20.75
N LEU A 280 8.41 -26.66 21.62
CA LEU A 280 7.79 -27.80 22.33
C LEU A 280 7.13 -28.80 21.38
N THR A 281 6.46 -28.30 20.32
CA THR A 281 5.82 -29.17 19.31
C THR A 281 6.86 -29.92 18.45
N LEU A 282 8.06 -29.34 18.29
CA LEU A 282 9.20 -29.98 17.61
C LEU A 282 10.05 -30.88 18.50
N GLY A 283 9.63 -31.11 19.77
CA GLY A 283 10.36 -31.96 20.72
C GLY A 283 11.67 -31.32 21.23
N VAL A 284 11.86 -30.04 21.04
CA VAL A 284 13.02 -29.30 21.56
C VAL A 284 12.65 -28.72 22.92
N THR A 285 13.15 -29.27 23.99
CA THR A 285 13.09 -28.66 25.31
C THR A 285 14.03 -27.47 25.37
N VAL A 286 13.46 -26.27 25.51
CA VAL A 286 14.25 -25.05 25.77
C VAL A 286 14.84 -25.19 27.17
N GLY A 287 16.13 -25.48 27.23
CA GLY A 287 16.85 -25.65 28.48
C GLY A 287 16.77 -24.37 29.34
N SER A 288 16.71 -24.56 30.63
CA SER A 288 16.58 -23.60 31.72
C SER A 288 17.71 -22.52 31.83
N SER A 289 18.58 -22.42 30.83
CA SER A 289 19.79 -21.58 30.87
C SER A 289 19.50 -20.07 30.91
N GLN A 290 18.37 -19.59 30.41
CA GLN A 290 18.04 -18.16 30.50
C GLN A 290 17.49 -17.75 31.88
N LYS A 291 16.75 -18.63 32.55
CA LYS A 291 16.29 -18.38 33.94
C LYS A 291 17.45 -18.43 34.94
N GLU A 292 18.43 -19.27 34.67
CA GLU A 292 19.65 -19.33 35.49
C GLU A 292 20.59 -18.14 35.25
N ALA A 293 20.68 -17.62 34.00
CA ALA A 293 21.45 -16.43 33.70
C ALA A 293 20.83 -15.17 34.33
N GLN A 294 19.51 -15.01 34.23
CA GLN A 294 18.80 -13.88 34.87
C GLN A 294 18.85 -13.97 36.42
N LYS A 295 18.82 -15.16 36.98
CA LYS A 295 18.98 -15.37 38.43
C LYS A 295 20.38 -15.01 38.90
N LYS A 296 21.43 -15.38 38.12
CA LYS A 296 22.83 -15.03 38.44
C LYS A 296 23.10 -13.52 38.28
N ASP A 297 22.50 -12.85 37.28
CA ASP A 297 22.65 -11.40 37.14
C ASP A 297 21.94 -10.64 38.27
N LYS A 298 20.77 -11.09 38.71
CA LYS A 298 20.06 -10.51 39.86
C LYS A 298 20.82 -10.72 41.19
N GLU A 299 21.38 -11.92 41.39
CA GLU A 299 22.22 -12.21 42.56
C GLU A 299 23.53 -11.40 42.58
N ARG A 300 24.07 -11.06 41.39
CA ARG A 300 25.25 -10.21 41.23
C ARG A 300 24.95 -8.73 41.51
N ASP A 301 23.80 -8.23 41.08
CA ASP A 301 23.34 -6.87 41.34
C ASP A 301 22.98 -6.65 42.83
N ASP A 302 22.34 -7.67 43.44
CA ASP A 302 22.06 -7.64 44.88
C ASP A 302 23.35 -7.69 45.72
N ALA A 303 24.38 -8.44 45.32
CA ALA A 303 25.69 -8.47 45.96
C ALA A 303 26.45 -7.14 45.79
N PHE A 304 26.34 -6.47 44.63
CA PHE A 304 26.95 -5.18 44.37
C PHE A 304 26.32 -4.05 45.19
N ASN A 305 25.00 -4.12 45.41
CA ASN A 305 24.27 -3.16 46.25
C ASN A 305 24.49 -3.33 47.77
N LEU A 306 25.06 -4.45 48.19
CA LEU A 306 25.43 -4.72 49.60
C LEU A 306 26.86 -4.28 49.98
N MET A 307 27.74 -4.04 48.99
CA MET A 307 29.12 -3.62 49.22
C MET A 307 29.32 -2.26 49.90
N PRO A 308 28.49 -1.21 49.73
CA PRO A 308 28.72 0.07 50.41
C PRO A 308 28.44 0.04 51.90
N LYS A 309 27.70 -0.94 52.42
CA LYS A 309 27.36 -1.03 53.87
C LYS A 309 28.40 -1.76 54.73
N ALA A 310 29.42 -2.36 54.12
CA ALA A 310 30.47 -3.09 54.83
C ALA A 310 31.76 -2.27 55.09
N ILE A 311 31.85 -1.02 54.63
CA ILE A 311 33.04 -0.16 54.75
C ILE A 311 32.87 0.94 55.84
N GLU A 312 31.69 1.04 56.45
CA GLU A 312 31.40 1.98 57.53
C GLU A 312 31.30 1.29 58.93
N LYS A 313 32.13 0.30 59.19
CA LYS A 313 32.35 -0.15 60.59
C LYS A 313 33.83 -0.32 60.89
#